data_903f29aafeb52ea1e9491b45693636e0
#
_entry.id   903f29aafeb52ea1e9491b45693636e0
#
_cell.length_a   1.000
_cell.length_b   1.000
_cell.length_c   1.000
_cell.angle_alpha   90.00
_cell.angle_beta   90.00
_cell.angle_gamma   90.00
#
_symmetry.space_group_name_H-M   'P 1'
#
loop_
_entity.id
_entity.type
_entity.pdbx_description
1 polymer ?
#
loop_
_entity_poly.entity_id
_entity_poly.type
_entity_poly.pdbx_seq_one_letter_code
_entity_poly.pdbx_strand_id
1 'polypeptide(L)'
;YGSSADDKIYCLDAATGEQRWTVFTEGPVRLAPTIAEGRVYVGSDDGHAYCLDAKSGTLIWKTRLGPRDYRIPGNARIISRWPLRTGIVVIGDLAYCAAGMFPTEGVLITAIEAGTGKIQWQQKQTDLPAQGYMLASHTRLYVPAGRNNPVVLNRADGKRIRVVSGQGGTYALLTGDNLVFGPGKTGTLGFVESNQSDQLASFKGNHMIVTPLRSFLQSDTDLSALDRSRYLDLARKRRTLKKRHEQLEGELKK
;
A
#
# COMPACT_ATOMS: atom_id res chain seq x y z
N TYR A 1 -2.88 18.79 2.93
CA TYR A 1 -2.62 18.07 1.68
C TYR A 1 -1.19 18.29 1.19
N GLY A 2 -0.70 17.37 0.35
CA GLY A 2 0.57 17.53 -0.36
C GLY A 2 0.34 18.03 -1.78
N SER A 3 1.27 18.81 -2.29
CA SER A 3 1.21 19.37 -3.65
C SER A 3 2.39 18.90 -4.48
N SER A 4 2.10 18.45 -5.69
CA SER A 4 3.12 18.12 -6.69
C SER A 4 3.44 19.30 -7.62
N ALA A 5 2.67 20.36 -7.53
CA ALA A 5 2.84 21.55 -8.38
C ALA A 5 3.87 22.53 -7.82
N ASP A 6 3.93 22.70 -6.51
CA ASP A 6 4.75 23.69 -5.83
C ASP A 6 5.61 23.15 -4.68
N ASP A 7 5.71 21.81 -4.59
CA ASP A 7 6.59 21.09 -3.67
C ASP A 7 6.31 21.39 -2.18
N LYS A 8 5.01 21.56 -1.83
CA LYS A 8 4.57 21.93 -0.51
C LYS A 8 3.62 20.95 0.15
N ILE A 9 3.60 21.04 1.46
CA ILE A 9 2.61 20.44 2.33
C ILE A 9 1.80 21.58 2.96
N TYR A 10 0.48 21.46 2.92
CA TYR A 10 -0.45 22.44 3.44
C TYR A 10 -1.31 21.87 4.55
N CYS A 11 -1.48 22.62 5.61
CA CYS A 11 -2.54 22.43 6.59
C CYS A 11 -3.57 23.55 6.46
N LEU A 12 -4.80 23.17 6.23
CA LEU A 12 -5.92 24.09 6.12
C LEU A 12 -6.93 23.83 7.24
N ASP A 13 -7.61 24.86 7.65
CA ASP A 13 -8.80 24.73 8.46
C ASP A 13 -9.90 24.08 7.63
N ALA A 14 -10.52 23.02 8.16
CA ALA A 14 -11.51 22.24 7.41
C ALA A 14 -12.85 22.97 7.22
N ALA A 15 -13.18 23.93 8.11
CA ALA A 15 -14.43 24.66 8.03
C ALA A 15 -14.29 25.93 7.17
N THR A 16 -13.15 26.63 7.26
CA THR A 16 -12.96 27.92 6.60
C THR A 16 -12.09 27.85 5.35
N GLY A 17 -11.28 26.80 5.21
CA GLY A 17 -10.28 26.68 4.15
C GLY A 17 -9.03 27.54 4.37
N GLU A 18 -8.96 28.28 5.47
CA GLU A 18 -7.81 29.13 5.78
C GLU A 18 -6.53 28.30 6.02
N GLN A 19 -5.41 28.80 5.50
CA GLN A 19 -4.12 28.16 5.69
C GLN A 19 -3.63 28.36 7.13
N ARG A 20 -3.43 27.27 7.85
CA ARG A 20 -2.83 27.26 9.20
C ARG A 20 -1.31 27.27 9.14
N TRP A 21 -0.73 26.41 8.30
CA TRP A 21 0.71 26.37 8.05
C TRP A 21 1.01 25.76 6.67
N THR A 22 2.22 26.01 6.19
CA THR A 22 2.77 25.38 4.98
C THR A 22 4.24 25.05 5.18
N VAL A 23 4.69 23.93 4.60
CA VAL A 23 6.08 23.48 4.65
C VAL A 23 6.54 23.10 3.25
N PHE A 24 7.74 23.53 2.87
CA PHE A 24 8.37 23.13 1.62
C PHE A 24 9.09 21.81 1.77
N THR A 25 8.96 20.95 0.77
CA THR A 25 9.85 19.84 0.48
C THR A 25 10.79 20.21 -0.65
N GLU A 26 11.83 19.43 -0.90
CA GLU A 26 12.77 19.71 -1.99
C GLU A 26 12.38 19.03 -3.32
N GLY A 27 11.13 18.61 -3.42
CA GLY A 27 10.55 17.98 -4.59
C GLY A 27 9.06 17.69 -4.43
N PRO A 28 8.39 17.27 -5.52
CA PRO A 28 6.95 17.03 -5.53
C PRO A 28 6.45 16.08 -4.46
N VAL A 29 5.35 16.43 -3.79
CA VAL A 29 4.58 15.55 -2.91
C VAL A 29 3.40 15.00 -3.69
N ARG A 30 3.43 13.71 -4.04
CA ARG A 30 2.45 13.11 -4.97
C ARG A 30 1.32 12.35 -4.31
N LEU A 31 1.53 11.90 -3.09
CA LEU A 31 0.57 11.09 -2.36
C LEU A 31 0.10 11.84 -1.11
N ALA A 32 -1.11 11.55 -0.69
CA ALA A 32 -1.69 12.19 0.47
C ALA A 32 -0.84 11.96 1.73
N PRO A 33 -0.69 12.97 2.59
CA PRO A 33 -0.07 12.82 3.89
C PRO A 33 -0.81 11.80 4.76
N THR A 34 -0.06 11.06 5.58
CA THR A 34 -0.63 10.21 6.62
C THR A 34 -0.55 10.95 7.96
N ILE A 35 -1.65 10.94 8.70
CA ILE A 35 -1.71 11.56 10.03
C ILE A 35 -1.84 10.45 11.07
N ALA A 36 -0.92 10.43 12.02
CA ALA A 36 -0.94 9.52 13.15
C ALA A 36 -0.33 10.19 14.39
N GLU A 37 -0.97 10.03 15.54
CA GLU A 37 -0.46 10.49 16.85
C GLU A 37 0.03 11.95 16.86
N GLY A 38 -0.77 12.86 16.26
CA GLY A 38 -0.42 14.29 16.20
C GLY A 38 0.73 14.64 15.26
N ARG A 39 1.15 13.72 14.40
CA ARG A 39 2.21 13.91 13.42
C ARG A 39 1.69 13.72 12.00
N VAL A 40 2.36 14.37 11.05
CA VAL A 40 2.10 14.27 9.61
C VAL A 40 3.31 13.64 8.94
N TYR A 41 3.09 12.52 8.26
CA TYR A 41 4.12 11.79 7.53
C TYR A 41 3.93 11.95 6.03
N VAL A 42 4.99 12.36 5.34
CA VAL A 42 4.94 12.68 3.91
C VAL A 42 6.17 12.15 3.19
N GLY A 43 5.94 11.61 2.00
CA GLY A 43 7.01 11.25 1.07
C GLY A 43 7.12 12.26 -0.06
N SER A 44 8.35 12.56 -0.47
CA SER A 44 8.64 13.50 -1.55
C SER A 44 9.49 12.89 -2.65
N ASP A 45 9.35 13.42 -3.85
CA ASP A 45 10.21 13.06 -4.98
C ASP A 45 11.68 13.49 -4.81
N ASP A 46 12.01 14.25 -3.76
CA ASP A 46 13.39 14.51 -3.37
C ASP A 46 14.11 13.32 -2.74
N GLY A 47 13.37 12.21 -2.50
CA GLY A 47 13.88 10.96 -1.94
C GLY A 47 13.89 10.87 -0.43
N HIS A 48 13.17 11.79 0.24
CA HIS A 48 13.05 11.82 1.69
C HIS A 48 11.64 11.53 2.17
N ALA A 49 11.57 10.87 3.32
CA ALA A 49 10.40 10.84 4.17
C ALA A 49 10.51 11.99 5.20
N TYR A 50 9.39 12.65 5.43
CA TYR A 50 9.26 13.76 6.37
C TYR A 50 8.28 13.41 7.47
N CYS A 51 8.57 13.86 8.68
CA CYS A 51 7.62 13.88 9.79
C CYS A 51 7.53 15.30 10.33
N LEU A 52 6.31 15.80 10.41
CA LEU A 52 6.01 17.14 10.90
C LEU A 52 5.09 17.03 12.10
N ASP A 53 5.15 17.99 13.00
CA ASP A 53 4.11 18.22 14.00
C ASP A 53 2.81 18.66 13.31
N ALA A 54 1.72 17.98 13.56
CA ALA A 54 0.46 18.22 12.86
C ALA A 54 -0.16 19.60 13.19
N LYS A 55 0.12 20.16 14.38
CA LYS A 55 -0.45 21.41 14.83
C LYS A 55 0.31 22.62 14.28
N SER A 56 1.63 22.54 14.28
CA SER A 56 2.51 23.68 13.94
C SER A 56 3.16 23.58 12.56
N GLY A 57 3.23 22.40 11.96
CA GLY A 57 4.01 22.14 10.76
C GLY A 57 5.52 22.05 10.99
N THR A 58 5.97 22.12 12.25
CA THR A 58 7.40 22.04 12.58
C THR A 58 7.97 20.70 12.17
N LEU A 59 9.14 20.72 11.50
CA LEU A 59 9.86 19.50 11.13
C LEU A 59 10.37 18.78 12.37
N ILE A 60 9.94 17.52 12.55
CA ILE A 60 10.42 16.62 13.61
C ILE A 60 11.64 15.86 13.11
N TRP A 61 11.53 15.24 11.94
CA TRP A 61 12.63 14.57 11.26
C TRP A 61 12.46 14.52 9.74
N LYS A 62 13.59 14.41 9.04
CA LYS A 62 13.70 14.18 7.59
C LYS A 62 14.70 13.07 7.36
N THR A 63 14.28 11.98 6.71
CA THR A 63 15.11 10.80 6.48
C THR A 63 15.25 10.53 4.99
N ARG A 64 16.50 10.51 4.49
CA ARG A 64 16.79 10.09 3.12
C ARG A 64 16.74 8.57 3.02
N LEU A 65 16.04 8.06 2.00
CA LEU A 65 15.87 6.63 1.79
C LEU A 65 16.83 6.06 0.75
N GLY A 66 17.22 6.86 -0.23
CA GLY A 66 18.21 6.47 -1.22
C GLY A 66 19.63 6.40 -0.64
N PRO A 67 20.52 5.58 -1.25
CA PRO A 67 21.89 5.36 -0.75
C PRO A 67 22.74 6.63 -0.82
N ARG A 68 22.39 7.58 -1.68
CA ARG A 68 23.09 8.87 -1.84
C ARG A 68 22.12 9.94 -2.38
N ASP A 69 22.50 11.21 -2.25
CA ASP A 69 21.82 12.28 -2.96
C ASP A 69 22.25 12.24 -4.44
N TYR A 70 21.35 11.81 -5.29
CA TYR A 70 21.54 11.76 -6.73
C TYR A 70 20.26 12.25 -7.42
N ARG A 71 20.38 13.39 -8.09
CA ARG A 71 19.27 14.08 -8.72
C ARG A 71 19.24 13.84 -10.22
N ILE A 72 18.05 13.67 -10.76
CA ILE A 72 17.79 13.43 -12.19
C ILE A 72 16.62 14.29 -12.67
N PRO A 73 16.59 14.66 -13.97
CA PRO A 73 15.39 15.24 -14.55
C PRO A 73 14.24 14.23 -14.59
N GLY A 74 13.06 14.65 -14.17
CA GLY A 74 11.85 13.82 -14.21
C GLY A 74 10.58 14.68 -14.15
N ASN A 75 9.66 14.50 -15.10
CA ASN A 75 8.40 15.26 -15.18
C ASN A 75 8.59 16.80 -15.10
N ALA A 76 9.52 17.33 -15.88
CA ALA A 76 9.89 18.76 -15.89
C ALA A 76 10.39 19.31 -14.54
N ARG A 77 10.89 18.46 -13.67
CA ARG A 77 11.46 18.77 -12.35
C ARG A 77 12.79 18.08 -12.17
N ILE A 78 13.56 18.53 -11.19
CA ILE A 78 14.73 17.82 -10.68
C ILE A 78 14.26 16.99 -9.48
N ILE A 79 14.35 15.67 -9.59
CA ILE A 79 13.89 14.74 -8.56
C ILE A 79 15.04 13.82 -8.13
N SER A 80 14.88 13.15 -7.00
CA SER A 80 15.81 12.08 -6.61
C SER A 80 15.74 10.91 -7.59
N ARG A 81 16.85 10.22 -7.81
CA ARG A 81 16.85 8.91 -8.48
C ARG A 81 16.03 7.86 -7.72
N TRP A 82 15.88 8.03 -6.41
CA TRP A 82 15.02 7.23 -5.54
C TRP A 82 13.90 8.08 -4.95
N PRO A 83 12.96 8.56 -5.80
CA PRO A 83 11.83 9.35 -5.31
C PRO A 83 10.90 8.48 -4.48
N LEU A 84 10.21 9.06 -3.52
CA LEU A 84 9.27 8.33 -2.68
C LEU A 84 7.92 8.25 -3.39
N ARG A 85 7.61 7.07 -3.94
CA ARG A 85 6.45 6.82 -4.80
C ARG A 85 5.35 6.00 -4.14
N THR A 86 5.48 5.71 -2.85
CA THR A 86 4.40 5.13 -2.05
C THR A 86 3.91 6.12 -1.00
N GLY A 87 2.64 5.96 -0.58
CA GLY A 87 2.18 6.58 0.65
C GLY A 87 2.96 6.01 1.84
N ILE A 88 3.04 6.77 2.91
CA ILE A 88 3.60 6.30 4.18
C ILE A 88 2.46 5.67 4.99
N VAL A 89 2.62 4.44 5.44
CA VAL A 89 1.68 3.79 6.36
C VAL A 89 2.31 3.68 7.75
N VAL A 90 1.59 4.10 8.78
CA VAL A 90 2.08 4.09 10.17
C VAL A 90 1.28 3.06 10.96
N ILE A 91 1.98 2.15 11.66
CA ILE A 91 1.38 1.18 12.57
C ILE A 91 2.27 1.03 13.80
N GLY A 92 1.73 1.39 14.96
CA GLY A 92 2.52 1.47 16.19
C GLY A 92 3.68 2.44 16.00
N ASP A 93 4.85 2.06 16.47
CA ASP A 93 6.04 2.90 16.45
C ASP A 93 6.78 2.92 15.11
N LEU A 94 6.23 2.31 14.05
CA LEU A 94 6.90 2.20 12.75
C LEU A 94 6.09 2.83 11.61
N ALA A 95 6.80 3.56 10.77
CA ALA A 95 6.35 4.10 9.49
C ALA A 95 6.99 3.29 8.34
N TYR A 96 6.19 2.90 7.35
CA TYR A 96 6.63 2.10 6.21
C TYR A 96 6.42 2.87 4.91
N CYS A 97 7.42 2.82 4.04
CA CYS A 97 7.37 3.47 2.73
C CYS A 97 8.35 2.79 1.76
N ALA A 98 8.26 3.15 0.48
CA ALA A 98 9.20 2.70 -0.53
C ALA A 98 9.69 3.87 -1.38
N ALA A 99 11.00 3.90 -1.60
CA ALA A 99 11.67 4.87 -2.45
C ALA A 99 12.31 4.18 -3.66
N GLY A 100 12.19 4.79 -4.82
CA GLY A 100 12.70 4.28 -6.09
C GLY A 100 11.58 4.10 -7.12
N MET A 101 11.88 4.44 -8.36
CA MET A 101 10.94 4.36 -9.47
C MET A 101 11.26 3.18 -10.40
N PHE A 102 12.54 2.91 -10.57
CA PHE A 102 13.02 1.90 -11.49
C PHE A 102 13.58 0.69 -10.73
N PRO A 103 13.02 -0.51 -10.92
CA PRO A 103 13.51 -1.72 -10.26
C PRO A 103 14.99 -2.00 -10.53
N THR A 104 15.49 -1.70 -11.74
CA THR A 104 16.92 -1.86 -12.11
C THR A 104 17.87 -1.06 -11.21
N GLU A 105 17.42 0.10 -10.73
CA GLU A 105 18.17 0.93 -9.79
C GLU A 105 18.01 0.48 -8.33
N GLY A 106 17.02 -0.33 -8.10
CA GLY A 106 16.56 -0.79 -6.80
C GLY A 106 15.48 0.09 -6.21
N VAL A 107 14.41 -0.55 -5.79
CA VAL A 107 13.35 0.03 -4.97
C VAL A 107 13.63 -0.33 -3.52
N LEU A 108 13.69 0.66 -2.66
CA LEU A 108 14.08 0.51 -1.25
C LEU A 108 12.83 0.56 -0.39
N ILE A 109 12.38 -0.59 0.10
CA ILE A 109 11.27 -0.68 1.04
C ILE A 109 11.84 -0.54 2.44
N THR A 110 11.31 0.39 3.20
CA THR A 110 11.93 0.86 4.45
C THR A 110 10.92 0.91 5.57
N ALA A 111 11.31 0.43 6.75
CA ALA A 111 10.67 0.72 8.03
C ALA A 111 11.50 1.76 8.78
N ILE A 112 10.82 2.77 9.28
CA ILE A 112 11.39 3.93 9.98
C ILE A 112 10.73 4.01 11.35
N GLU A 113 11.48 4.28 12.40
CA GLU A 113 10.90 4.68 13.68
C GLU A 113 10.08 5.95 13.51
N ALA A 114 8.78 5.86 13.77
CA ALA A 114 7.85 6.96 13.55
C ALA A 114 8.20 8.21 14.37
N GLY A 115 8.78 8.01 15.57
CA GLY A 115 9.16 9.10 16.46
C GLY A 115 10.46 9.82 16.10
N THR A 116 11.45 9.10 15.57
CA THR A 116 12.83 9.60 15.44
C THR A 116 13.33 9.70 14.01
N GLY A 117 12.69 9.04 13.06
CA GLY A 117 13.14 8.96 11.68
C GLY A 117 14.29 7.97 11.44
N LYS A 118 14.68 7.17 12.45
CA LYS A 118 15.74 6.18 12.33
C LYS A 118 15.27 4.98 11.52
N ILE A 119 16.05 4.56 10.53
CA ILE A 119 15.76 3.35 9.75
C ILE A 119 15.96 2.11 10.63
N GLN A 120 14.92 1.30 10.78
CA GLN A 120 14.94 0.02 11.50
C GLN A 120 15.39 -1.11 10.58
N TRP A 121 14.81 -1.15 9.39
CA TRP A 121 15.25 -2.04 8.33
C TRP A 121 14.97 -1.44 6.96
N GLN A 122 15.74 -1.86 5.97
CA GLN A 122 15.59 -1.49 4.58
C GLN A 122 15.87 -2.69 3.69
N GLN A 123 14.96 -2.98 2.76
CA GLN A 123 15.07 -4.08 1.79
C GLN A 123 15.10 -3.53 0.36
N LYS A 124 16.12 -3.89 -0.39
CA LYS A 124 16.24 -3.55 -1.81
C LYS A 124 15.50 -4.59 -2.66
N GLN A 125 14.62 -4.13 -3.54
CA GLN A 125 13.93 -4.94 -4.54
C GLN A 125 14.37 -4.50 -5.94
N THR A 126 14.63 -5.46 -6.82
CA THR A 126 15.10 -5.19 -8.19
C THR A 126 14.07 -5.58 -9.27
N ASP A 127 12.94 -6.13 -8.84
CA ASP A 127 11.84 -6.60 -9.71
C ASP A 127 10.47 -6.00 -9.35
N LEU A 128 10.42 -5.13 -8.33
CA LEU A 128 9.19 -4.56 -7.79
C LEU A 128 9.12 -3.04 -8.07
N PRO A 129 8.25 -2.58 -8.98
CA PRO A 129 8.00 -1.15 -9.17
C PRO A 129 6.98 -0.66 -8.12
N ALA A 130 7.42 -0.44 -6.87
CA ALA A 130 6.54 -0.02 -5.79
C ALA A 130 5.96 1.37 -6.07
N GLN A 131 4.63 1.46 -6.21
CA GLN A 131 3.94 2.70 -6.54
C GLN A 131 2.49 2.67 -6.03
N GLY A 132 2.08 3.70 -5.29
CA GLY A 132 0.73 3.83 -4.72
C GLY A 132 0.72 3.68 -3.20
N TYR A 133 -0.47 3.47 -2.63
CA TYR A 133 -0.63 3.34 -1.19
C TYR A 133 -0.31 1.92 -0.72
N MET A 134 0.62 1.82 0.22
CA MET A 134 0.92 0.57 0.90
C MET A 134 -0.17 0.26 1.93
N LEU A 135 -0.37 -1.03 2.20
CA LEU A 135 -1.22 -1.49 3.29
C LEU A 135 -0.40 -2.33 4.26
N ALA A 136 -0.71 -2.21 5.54
CA ALA A 136 -0.06 -3.01 6.56
C ALA A 136 -1.10 -3.61 7.52
N SER A 137 -0.92 -4.87 7.83
CA SER A 137 -1.63 -5.59 8.89
C SER A 137 -0.74 -5.74 10.11
N HIS A 138 -1.20 -6.51 11.09
CA HIS A 138 -0.38 -6.79 12.27
C HIS A 138 0.96 -7.47 11.92
N THR A 139 0.98 -8.36 10.94
CA THR A 139 2.18 -9.17 10.60
C THR A 139 2.70 -8.97 9.19
N ARG A 140 1.93 -8.35 8.29
CA ARG A 140 2.21 -8.27 6.86
C ARG A 140 2.26 -6.83 6.37
N LEU A 141 3.10 -6.62 5.36
CA LEU A 141 3.16 -5.40 4.58
C LEU A 141 2.82 -5.75 3.13
N TYR A 142 1.84 -5.07 2.56
CA TYR A 142 1.40 -5.26 1.18
C TYR A 142 1.87 -4.07 0.36
N VAL A 143 2.78 -4.34 -0.57
CA VAL A 143 3.40 -3.31 -1.40
C VAL A 143 2.75 -3.33 -2.78
N PRO A 144 2.12 -2.23 -3.19
CA PRO A 144 1.50 -2.14 -4.50
C PRO A 144 2.58 -2.11 -5.59
N ALA A 145 2.32 -2.80 -6.69
CA ALA A 145 3.22 -2.90 -7.83
C ALA A 145 2.61 -2.28 -9.10
N GLY A 146 1.88 -1.18 -8.94
CA GLY A 146 1.17 -0.53 -10.04
C GLY A 146 0.12 -1.47 -10.66
N ARG A 147 0.31 -1.84 -11.92
CA ARG A 147 -0.62 -2.75 -12.64
C ARG A 147 -0.35 -4.23 -12.37
N ASN A 148 0.73 -4.55 -11.69
CA ASN A 148 1.11 -5.92 -11.33
C ASN A 148 0.48 -6.32 -9.98
N ASN A 149 0.60 -7.60 -9.65
CA ASN A 149 0.11 -8.13 -8.39
C ASN A 149 0.90 -7.58 -7.19
N PRO A 150 0.24 -7.27 -6.07
CA PRO A 150 0.92 -6.80 -4.87
C PRO A 150 1.93 -7.82 -4.33
N VAL A 151 3.00 -7.31 -3.75
CA VAL A 151 4.01 -8.12 -3.06
C VAL A 151 3.74 -8.09 -1.56
N VAL A 152 3.83 -9.24 -0.92
CA VAL A 152 3.67 -9.40 0.53
C VAL A 152 5.02 -9.57 1.18
N LEU A 153 5.29 -8.73 2.16
CA LEU A 153 6.49 -8.79 2.98
C LEU A 153 6.13 -9.10 4.45
N ASN A 154 7.07 -9.68 5.16
CA ASN A 154 7.01 -9.74 6.61
C ASN A 154 7.23 -8.32 7.17
N ARG A 155 6.32 -7.83 7.99
CA ARG A 155 6.39 -6.47 8.52
C ARG A 155 7.56 -6.27 9.50
N ALA A 156 8.01 -7.31 10.19
CA ALA A 156 9.05 -7.20 11.21
C ALA A 156 10.46 -6.98 10.61
N ASP A 157 10.77 -7.60 9.45
CA ASP A 157 12.11 -7.59 8.86
C ASP A 157 12.15 -7.22 7.37
N GLY A 158 10.99 -6.97 6.78
CA GLY A 158 10.84 -6.62 5.37
C GLY A 158 11.13 -7.75 4.39
N LYS A 159 11.37 -8.97 4.84
CA LYS A 159 11.63 -10.10 3.95
C LYS A 159 10.40 -10.42 3.12
N ARG A 160 10.64 -10.66 1.82
CA ARG A 160 9.59 -11.02 0.89
C ARG A 160 9.03 -12.41 1.22
N ILE A 161 7.72 -12.49 1.35
CA ILE A 161 7.02 -13.75 1.60
C ILE A 161 6.53 -14.33 0.28
N ARG A 162 5.82 -13.51 -0.53
CA ARG A 162 5.23 -13.94 -1.80
C ARG A 162 4.75 -12.77 -2.64
N VAL A 163 4.39 -13.08 -3.88
CA VAL A 163 3.51 -12.25 -4.72
C VAL A 163 2.09 -12.77 -4.57
N VAL A 164 1.11 -11.89 -4.47
CA VAL A 164 -0.30 -12.29 -4.46
C VAL A 164 -0.67 -12.77 -5.86
N SER A 165 -1.22 -13.99 -5.98
CA SER A 165 -1.70 -14.47 -7.28
C SER A 165 -3.06 -13.86 -7.63
N GLY A 166 -3.27 -13.58 -8.91
CA GLY A 166 -4.52 -12.99 -9.43
C GLY A 166 -4.27 -12.09 -10.63
N GLN A 167 -5.23 -11.24 -10.92
CA GLN A 167 -5.14 -10.33 -12.05
C GLN A 167 -4.87 -8.91 -11.56
N GLY A 168 -3.79 -8.55 -11.06
CA GLY A 168 -3.41 -7.19 -10.65
C GLY A 168 -4.55 -6.14 -10.64
N GLY A 169 -4.35 -5.00 -10.09
CA GLY A 169 -5.38 -3.95 -10.07
C GLY A 169 -4.93 -2.73 -9.29
N THR A 170 -5.71 -1.67 -9.41
CA THR A 170 -5.42 -0.38 -8.78
C THR A 170 -6.02 -0.22 -7.40
N TYR A 171 -6.95 -1.11 -7.04
CA TYR A 171 -7.66 -1.08 -5.77
C TYR A 171 -7.17 -2.18 -4.84
N ALA A 172 -6.87 -1.85 -3.60
CA ALA A 172 -6.53 -2.79 -2.55
C ALA A 172 -7.11 -2.34 -1.21
N LEU A 173 -7.55 -3.32 -0.42
CA LEU A 173 -8.17 -3.11 0.87
C LEU A 173 -7.79 -4.27 1.80
N LEU A 174 -7.44 -3.98 3.05
CA LEU A 174 -7.27 -4.99 4.08
C LEU A 174 -8.56 -5.23 4.85
N THR A 175 -8.78 -6.50 5.19
CA THR A 175 -9.81 -6.91 6.14
C THR A 175 -9.17 -7.89 7.13
N GLY A 176 -8.77 -7.38 8.30
CA GLY A 176 -7.83 -8.08 9.16
C GLY A 176 -6.48 -8.24 8.46
N ASP A 177 -5.95 -9.47 8.44
CA ASP A 177 -4.72 -9.81 7.71
C ASP A 177 -4.97 -10.24 6.25
N ASN A 178 -6.20 -10.17 5.76
CA ASN A 178 -6.55 -10.62 4.42
C ASN A 178 -6.61 -9.45 3.44
N LEU A 179 -6.27 -9.71 2.19
CA LEU A 179 -6.21 -8.72 1.13
C LEU A 179 -7.37 -8.88 0.14
N VAL A 180 -8.06 -7.78 -0.14
CA VAL A 180 -8.93 -7.63 -1.31
C VAL A 180 -8.23 -6.75 -2.33
N PHE A 181 -8.12 -7.17 -3.56
CA PHE A 181 -7.46 -6.43 -4.62
C PHE A 181 -8.15 -6.60 -5.98
N GLY A 182 -7.85 -5.74 -6.90
CA GLY A 182 -8.51 -5.64 -8.20
C GLY A 182 -9.14 -4.25 -8.38
N PRO A 183 -10.06 -4.07 -9.33
CA PRO A 183 -10.62 -5.07 -10.23
C PRO A 183 -9.77 -5.42 -11.45
N GLY A 184 -8.59 -4.82 -11.65
CA GLY A 184 -7.80 -5.03 -12.86
C GLY A 184 -8.60 -4.67 -14.11
N LYS A 185 -8.44 -5.47 -15.19
CA LYS A 185 -9.19 -5.29 -16.44
C LYS A 185 -10.51 -6.06 -16.49
N THR A 186 -10.81 -6.87 -15.47
CA THR A 186 -11.93 -7.86 -15.52
C THR A 186 -13.16 -7.45 -14.74
N GLY A 187 -13.13 -6.32 -14.02
CA GLY A 187 -14.23 -5.92 -13.14
C GLY A 187 -14.50 -6.91 -12.00
N THR A 188 -13.45 -7.62 -11.55
CA THR A 188 -13.54 -8.63 -10.49
C THR A 188 -12.55 -8.34 -9.39
N LEU A 189 -13.01 -8.27 -8.14
CA LEU A 189 -12.18 -8.16 -6.96
C LEU A 189 -11.76 -9.54 -6.49
N GLY A 190 -10.47 -9.74 -6.20
CA GLY A 190 -9.92 -10.95 -5.61
C GLY A 190 -9.80 -10.84 -4.11
N PHE A 191 -10.06 -11.93 -3.39
CA PHE A 191 -9.82 -12.04 -1.95
C PHE A 191 -8.76 -13.11 -1.69
N VAL A 192 -7.71 -12.74 -0.96
CA VAL A 192 -6.60 -13.62 -0.59
C VAL A 192 -6.44 -13.62 0.92
N GLU A 193 -6.36 -14.82 1.50
CA GLU A 193 -6.04 -15.00 2.92
C GLU A 193 -4.55 -14.73 3.18
N SER A 194 -4.23 -14.22 4.35
CA SER A 194 -2.87 -13.81 4.72
C SER A 194 -1.82 -14.94 4.63
N ASN A 195 -2.26 -16.19 4.81
CA ASN A 195 -1.41 -17.37 4.79
C ASN A 195 -1.44 -18.14 3.45
N GLN A 196 -2.17 -17.66 2.45
CA GLN A 196 -2.34 -18.30 1.14
C GLN A 196 -1.80 -17.39 0.03
N SER A 197 -1.27 -18.00 -1.04
CA SER A 197 -0.89 -17.28 -2.25
C SER A 197 -2.05 -17.15 -3.21
N ASP A 198 -2.94 -18.16 -3.22
CA ASP A 198 -4.02 -18.27 -4.16
C ASP A 198 -5.27 -17.51 -3.71
N GLN A 199 -5.99 -17.04 -4.69
CA GLN A 199 -7.26 -16.37 -4.48
C GLN A 199 -8.28 -17.37 -3.89
N LEU A 200 -8.82 -17.04 -2.70
CA LEU A 200 -9.88 -17.84 -2.06
C LEU A 200 -11.23 -17.60 -2.71
N ALA A 201 -11.52 -16.35 -3.03
CA ALA A 201 -12.82 -15.92 -3.54
C ALA A 201 -12.66 -14.78 -4.53
N SER A 202 -13.64 -14.61 -5.40
CA SER A 202 -13.76 -13.45 -6.28
C SER A 202 -15.16 -12.84 -6.14
N PHE A 203 -15.21 -11.53 -6.28
CA PHE A 203 -16.43 -10.74 -6.20
C PHE A 203 -16.57 -9.94 -7.48
N LYS A 204 -17.73 -10.04 -8.12
CA LYS A 204 -18.04 -9.19 -9.27
C LYS A 204 -18.30 -7.76 -8.78
N GLY A 205 -17.51 -6.81 -9.24
CA GLY A 205 -17.64 -5.40 -8.85
C GLY A 205 -16.34 -4.63 -9.01
N ASN A 206 -16.47 -3.32 -9.04
CA ASN A 206 -15.37 -2.37 -9.24
C ASN A 206 -14.85 -1.80 -7.92
N HIS A 207 -15.71 -1.65 -6.93
CA HIS A 207 -15.40 -1.12 -5.61
C HIS A 207 -16.03 -1.95 -4.51
N MET A 208 -15.38 -1.93 -3.34
CA MET A 208 -15.89 -2.59 -2.14
C MET A 208 -15.72 -1.69 -0.92
N ILE A 209 -16.77 -1.58 -0.12
CA ILE A 209 -16.71 -1.02 1.23
C ILE A 209 -16.85 -2.17 2.21
N VAL A 210 -15.95 -2.24 3.17
CA VAL A 210 -15.93 -3.27 4.21
C VAL A 210 -16.32 -2.65 5.53
N THR A 211 -17.36 -3.22 6.15
CA THR A 211 -17.74 -2.94 7.54
C THR A 211 -17.43 -4.17 8.41
N PRO A 212 -17.55 -4.10 9.74
CA PRO A 212 -17.30 -5.26 10.61
C PRO A 212 -18.08 -6.52 10.22
N LEU A 213 -19.34 -6.36 9.81
CA LEU A 213 -20.25 -7.48 9.53
C LEU A 213 -20.48 -7.76 8.06
N ARG A 214 -20.41 -6.74 7.20
CA ARG A 214 -20.80 -6.86 5.78
C ARG A 214 -19.76 -6.27 4.84
N SER A 215 -19.83 -6.69 3.60
CA SER A 215 -19.17 -6.02 2.48
C SER A 215 -20.22 -5.54 1.50
N PHE A 216 -20.05 -4.29 1.04
CA PHE A 216 -20.88 -3.68 0.01
C PHE A 216 -20.07 -3.60 -1.26
N LEU A 217 -20.59 -4.15 -2.34
CA LEU A 217 -19.93 -4.18 -3.64
C LEU A 217 -20.72 -3.34 -4.62
N GLN A 218 -20.01 -2.49 -5.33
CA GLN A 218 -20.53 -1.73 -6.44
C GLN A 218 -20.02 -2.32 -7.76
N SER A 219 -20.92 -2.64 -8.67
CA SER A 219 -20.64 -2.88 -10.09
C SER A 219 -21.11 -1.67 -10.89
N ASP A 220 -21.02 -1.75 -12.21
CA ASP A 220 -21.51 -0.68 -13.08
C ASP A 220 -23.04 -0.49 -12.99
N THR A 221 -23.77 -1.55 -12.64
CA THR A 221 -25.24 -1.58 -12.62
C THR A 221 -25.85 -1.80 -11.25
N ASP A 222 -25.09 -2.38 -10.29
CA ASP A 222 -25.65 -2.90 -9.06
C ASP A 222 -24.87 -2.47 -7.83
N LEU A 223 -25.59 -2.31 -6.71
CA LEU A 223 -25.02 -2.25 -5.37
C LEU A 223 -25.53 -3.46 -4.59
N SER A 224 -24.58 -4.31 -4.17
CA SER A 224 -24.87 -5.55 -3.45
C SER A 224 -24.35 -5.50 -2.02
N ALA A 225 -25.10 -6.07 -1.09
CA ALA A 225 -24.64 -6.29 0.28
C ALA A 225 -24.36 -7.80 0.48
N LEU A 226 -23.18 -8.11 1.01
CA LEU A 226 -22.72 -9.49 1.20
C LEU A 226 -22.44 -9.75 2.69
N ASP A 227 -22.98 -10.85 3.20
CA ASP A 227 -22.53 -11.45 4.45
C ASP A 227 -21.13 -12.08 4.18
N ARG A 228 -20.09 -11.33 4.54
CA ARG A 228 -18.72 -11.71 4.25
C ARG A 228 -18.32 -13.01 4.94
N SER A 229 -18.72 -13.20 6.18
CA SER A 229 -18.35 -14.39 6.96
C SER A 229 -18.89 -15.64 6.30
N ARG A 230 -20.17 -15.65 6.04
CA ARG A 230 -20.86 -16.79 5.37
C ARG A 230 -20.28 -17.07 3.99
N TYR A 231 -20.02 -16.03 3.21
CA TYR A 231 -19.45 -16.19 1.86
C TYR A 231 -18.06 -16.82 1.90
N LEU A 232 -17.19 -16.35 2.80
CA LEU A 232 -15.82 -16.85 2.93
C LEU A 232 -15.81 -18.30 3.47
N ASP A 233 -16.71 -18.63 4.39
CA ASP A 233 -16.85 -20.03 4.87
C ASP A 233 -17.28 -20.99 3.76
N LEU A 234 -18.20 -20.56 2.93
CA LEU A 234 -18.60 -21.34 1.74
C LEU A 234 -17.44 -21.46 0.74
N ALA A 235 -16.69 -20.42 0.52
CA ALA A 235 -15.52 -20.45 -0.36
C ALA A 235 -14.43 -21.41 0.16
N ARG A 236 -14.16 -21.41 1.47
CA ARG A 236 -13.23 -22.37 2.12
C ARG A 236 -13.73 -23.82 1.95
N LYS A 237 -15.00 -24.09 2.22
CA LYS A 237 -15.61 -25.41 2.02
C LYS A 237 -15.49 -25.88 0.56
N ARG A 238 -15.81 -24.99 -0.40
CA ARG A 238 -15.65 -25.27 -1.83
C ARG A 238 -14.20 -25.61 -2.18
N ARG A 239 -13.22 -24.87 -1.69
CA ARG A 239 -11.79 -25.15 -1.91
C ARG A 239 -11.40 -26.53 -1.40
N THR A 240 -11.84 -26.90 -0.18
CA THR A 240 -11.57 -28.21 0.43
C THR A 240 -12.19 -29.34 -0.41
N LEU A 241 -13.45 -29.19 -0.79
CA LEU A 241 -14.14 -30.20 -1.62
C LEU A 241 -13.49 -30.34 -3.00
N LYS A 242 -13.07 -29.24 -3.62
CA LYS A 242 -12.38 -29.28 -4.91
C LYS A 242 -11.06 -30.05 -4.81
N LYS A 243 -10.24 -29.79 -3.79
CA LYS A 243 -8.98 -30.53 -3.55
C LYS A 243 -9.23 -32.02 -3.34
N ARG A 244 -10.27 -32.38 -2.58
CA ARG A 244 -10.63 -33.77 -2.34
C ARG A 244 -11.12 -34.48 -3.62
N HIS A 245 -11.89 -33.77 -4.43
CA HIS A 245 -12.34 -34.28 -5.74
C HIS A 245 -11.14 -34.54 -6.66
N GLU A 246 -10.22 -33.58 -6.82
CA GLU A 246 -9.01 -33.73 -7.63
C GLU A 246 -8.12 -34.88 -7.14
N GLN A 247 -8.02 -35.09 -5.82
CA GLN A 247 -7.30 -36.23 -5.25
C GLN A 247 -7.96 -37.56 -5.62
N LEU A 248 -9.28 -37.70 -5.45
CA LEU A 248 -10.03 -38.90 -5.78
C LEU A 248 -9.99 -39.24 -7.29
N GLU A 249 -10.09 -38.21 -8.14
CA GLU A 249 -9.91 -38.41 -9.59
C GLU A 249 -8.49 -38.90 -9.93
N GLY A 250 -7.47 -38.45 -9.22
CA GLY A 250 -6.09 -38.92 -9.38
C GLY A 250 -5.89 -40.36 -8.88
N GLU A 251 -6.63 -40.77 -7.86
CA GLU A 251 -6.63 -42.17 -7.35
C GLU A 251 -7.35 -43.13 -8.30
N LEU A 252 -8.44 -42.67 -8.94
CA LEU A 252 -9.21 -43.47 -9.91
C LEU A 252 -8.49 -43.69 -11.25
N LYS A 253 -7.53 -42.86 -11.60
CA LYS A 253 -6.74 -42.94 -12.84
C LYS A 253 -5.47 -43.81 -12.71
N LYS A 254 -5.19 -44.31 -11.52
CA LYS A 254 -4.10 -45.26 -11.22
C LYS A 254 -4.59 -46.67 -11.19
#